data_f6a1c206a7f4205b5fa80c4b79de0da1
#
_entry.id   f6a1c206a7f4205b5fa80c4b79de0da1
#
_cell.length_a   1.000
_cell.length_b   1.000
_cell.length_c   1.000
_cell.angle_alpha   90.00
_cell.angle_beta   90.00
_cell.angle_gamma   90.00
#
_symmetry.space_group_name_H-M   'P 1'
#
loop_
_entity.id
_entity.type
_entity.pdbx_description
1 polymer ?
#
loop_
_entity_poly.entity_id
_entity_poly.type
_entity_poly.pdbx_seq_one_letter_code
_entity_poly.pdbx_strand_id
1 'polypeptide(L)'
;YSFSIKKEKCAFILGFIILLPMLLIIGQRETGSALVYLAFFLVLYREGMPGVVLFAGVCAVIYFVVGIRFDEVFIADTPTPLGEFIVLLLILLFAGGMVWVYRKKWSATRNIIGGSLAILLIAYLISEYWVHFSLVWVQWALCIVVIGYLIYLALSERQRTYFLIALFTIGSVGFLYSSNYVFDNVLEPHQQVRIKVVLGLEEDLTGAGYNVNQSKIAIGSGGFSGKGFLNGTQTKLKYVPEQDTDFIFCTV
;
A
#
# COMPACT_ATOMS: atom_id res chain seq x y z
N TYR A 1 -5.38 37.98 -4.24
CA TYR A 1 -6.01 36.67 -3.96
C TYR A 1 -4.95 35.77 -3.36
N SER A 2 -4.92 35.59 -2.03
CA SER A 2 -4.05 34.59 -1.39
C SER A 2 -4.70 33.20 -1.58
N PHE A 3 -4.12 32.39 -2.45
CA PHE A 3 -4.47 30.98 -2.59
C PHE A 3 -4.03 30.28 -1.30
N SER A 4 -4.97 29.76 -0.54
CA SER A 4 -4.68 28.98 0.68
C SER A 4 -5.43 27.66 0.61
N ILE A 5 -4.69 26.56 0.68
CA ILE A 5 -5.22 25.18 0.69
C ILE A 5 -6.16 24.94 1.88
N LYS A 6 -6.05 25.77 2.93
CA LYS A 6 -6.96 25.72 4.09
C LYS A 6 -8.42 26.07 3.76
N LYS A 7 -8.70 26.65 2.58
CA LYS A 7 -10.07 26.88 2.13
C LYS A 7 -10.55 25.62 1.39
N GLU A 8 -11.66 25.05 1.82
CA GLU A 8 -12.24 23.81 1.24
C GLU A 8 -12.38 23.87 -0.28
N LYS A 9 -12.78 25.02 -0.85
CA LYS A 9 -12.88 25.22 -2.29
C LYS A 9 -11.53 25.10 -3.02
N CYS A 10 -10.44 25.60 -2.43
CA CYS A 10 -9.11 25.52 -3.04
C CYS A 10 -8.57 24.08 -2.99
N ALA A 11 -8.80 23.37 -1.90
CA ALA A 11 -8.43 21.97 -1.76
C ALA A 11 -9.17 21.09 -2.79
N PHE A 12 -10.46 21.33 -3.01
CA PHE A 12 -11.26 20.64 -4.02
C PHE A 12 -10.76 20.89 -5.44
N ILE A 13 -10.49 22.17 -5.79
CA ILE A 13 -9.96 22.54 -7.12
C ILE A 13 -8.60 21.89 -7.37
N LEU A 14 -7.69 21.93 -6.38
CA LEU A 14 -6.38 21.30 -6.50
C LEU A 14 -6.47 19.78 -6.63
N GLY A 15 -7.34 19.15 -5.83
CA GLY A 15 -7.64 17.73 -5.96
C GLY A 15 -8.15 17.37 -7.36
N PHE A 16 -9.06 18.16 -7.91
CA PHE A 16 -9.60 17.96 -9.25
C PHE A 16 -8.52 18.13 -10.34
N ILE A 17 -7.65 19.14 -10.23
CA ILE A 17 -6.53 19.36 -11.17
C ILE A 17 -5.55 18.17 -11.18
N ILE A 18 -5.35 17.48 -10.06
CA ILE A 18 -4.46 16.33 -9.98
C ILE A 18 -5.18 15.04 -10.40
N LEU A 19 -6.40 14.83 -9.90
CA LEU A 19 -7.12 13.58 -10.12
C LEU A 19 -7.66 13.45 -11.55
N LEU A 20 -8.08 14.54 -12.19
CA LEU A 20 -8.62 14.48 -13.54
C LEU A 20 -7.59 14.00 -14.57
N PRO A 21 -6.37 14.59 -14.68
CA PRO A 21 -5.35 14.06 -15.57
C PRO A 21 -4.94 12.62 -15.23
N MET A 22 -4.82 12.29 -13.93
CA MET A 22 -4.49 10.95 -13.48
C MET A 22 -5.52 9.92 -13.97
N LEU A 23 -6.82 10.22 -13.87
CA LEU A 23 -7.89 9.35 -14.38
C LEU A 23 -7.83 9.19 -15.91
N LEU A 24 -7.55 10.27 -16.64
CA LEU A 24 -7.39 10.23 -18.09
C LEU A 24 -6.20 9.36 -18.50
N ILE A 25 -5.08 9.44 -17.80
CA ILE A 25 -3.87 8.63 -18.03
C ILE A 25 -4.14 7.15 -17.72
N ILE A 26 -4.87 6.85 -16.63
CA ILE A 26 -5.31 5.47 -16.34
C ILE A 26 -6.20 4.93 -17.46
N GLY A 27 -7.10 5.76 -18.00
CA GLY A 27 -7.95 5.40 -19.15
C GLY A 27 -7.16 5.11 -20.43
N GLN A 28 -5.94 5.66 -20.56
CA GLN A 28 -5.00 5.35 -21.65
C GLN A 28 -4.13 4.10 -21.38
N ARG A 29 -4.40 3.38 -20.29
CA ARG A 29 -3.64 2.20 -19.82
C ARG A 29 -2.18 2.49 -19.42
N GLU A 30 -1.84 3.75 -19.19
CA GLU A 30 -0.52 4.23 -18.78
C GLU A 30 -0.43 4.32 -17.25
N THR A 31 -0.54 3.17 -16.55
CA THR A 31 -0.57 3.12 -15.08
C THR A 31 0.69 3.66 -14.41
N GLY A 32 1.87 3.47 -15.06
CA GLY A 32 3.14 3.98 -14.54
C GLY A 32 3.17 5.51 -14.46
N SER A 33 2.75 6.19 -15.52
CA SER A 33 2.65 7.65 -15.57
C SER A 33 1.65 8.20 -14.56
N ALA A 34 0.51 7.49 -14.35
CA ALA A 34 -0.49 7.87 -13.35
C ALA A 34 0.06 7.81 -11.91
N LEU A 35 0.93 6.85 -11.60
CA LEU A 35 1.56 6.74 -10.27
C LEU A 35 2.44 7.95 -9.93
N VAL A 36 3.06 8.58 -10.93
CA VAL A 36 3.86 9.80 -10.70
C VAL A 36 3.02 10.94 -10.14
N TYR A 37 1.74 11.03 -10.53
CA TYR A 37 0.82 12.03 -9.98
C TYR A 37 0.57 11.88 -8.48
N LEU A 38 0.77 10.70 -7.90
CA LEU A 38 0.70 10.51 -6.44
C LEU A 38 1.77 11.32 -5.70
N ALA A 39 2.90 11.61 -6.35
CA ALA A 39 3.93 12.46 -5.74
C ALA A 39 3.43 13.89 -5.47
N PHE A 40 2.44 14.40 -6.20
CA PHE A 40 1.83 15.71 -5.93
C PHE A 40 1.14 15.78 -4.57
N PHE A 41 0.69 14.65 -4.00
CA PHE A 41 0.14 14.64 -2.65
C PHE A 41 1.19 15.01 -1.59
N LEU A 42 2.48 14.69 -1.82
CA LEU A 42 3.57 15.14 -0.95
C LEU A 42 3.75 16.66 -1.02
N VAL A 43 3.64 17.23 -2.22
CA VAL A 43 3.69 18.69 -2.40
C VAL A 43 2.50 19.37 -1.73
N LEU A 44 1.29 18.83 -1.90
CA LEU A 44 0.08 19.34 -1.24
C LEU A 44 0.19 19.28 0.28
N TYR A 45 0.79 18.23 0.83
CA TYR A 45 1.05 18.11 2.27
C TYR A 45 1.97 19.22 2.76
N ARG A 46 3.06 19.50 2.03
CA ARG A 46 3.97 20.62 2.34
C ARG A 46 3.25 21.95 2.31
N GLU A 47 2.31 22.15 1.40
CA GLU A 47 1.50 23.37 1.25
C GLU A 47 0.35 23.49 2.27
N GLY A 48 0.18 22.52 3.18
CA GLY A 48 -0.75 22.58 4.30
C GLY A 48 -1.98 21.67 4.21
N MET A 49 -1.97 20.65 3.34
CA MET A 49 -2.97 19.58 3.34
C MET A 49 -2.94 18.82 4.68
N PRO A 50 -4.08 18.42 5.25
CA PRO A 50 -4.10 17.63 6.49
C PRO A 50 -3.28 16.34 6.35
N GLY A 51 -2.38 16.10 7.32
CA GLY A 51 -1.52 14.92 7.33
C GLY A 51 -2.27 13.58 7.33
N VAL A 52 -3.53 13.58 7.75
CA VAL A 52 -4.41 12.39 7.71
C VAL A 52 -4.60 11.87 6.27
N VAL A 53 -4.70 12.77 5.29
CA VAL A 53 -4.88 12.39 3.88
C VAL A 53 -3.61 11.70 3.35
N LEU A 54 -2.44 12.29 3.64
CA LEU A 54 -1.17 11.68 3.27
C LEU A 54 -0.97 10.33 3.98
N PHE A 55 -1.29 10.27 5.28
CA PHE A 55 -1.21 9.03 6.06
C PHE A 55 -2.11 7.93 5.46
N ALA A 56 -3.36 8.27 5.10
CA ALA A 56 -4.27 7.32 4.47
C ALA A 56 -3.74 6.82 3.11
N GLY A 57 -3.16 7.72 2.30
CA GLY A 57 -2.53 7.34 1.04
C GLY A 57 -1.33 6.40 1.22
N VAL A 58 -0.46 6.67 2.19
CA VAL A 58 0.67 5.79 2.53
C VAL A 58 0.19 4.43 3.03
N CYS A 59 -0.83 4.41 3.89
CA CYS A 59 -1.45 3.16 4.34
C CYS A 59 -2.01 2.35 3.17
N ALA A 60 -2.71 2.99 2.23
CA ALA A 60 -3.27 2.33 1.05
C ALA A 60 -2.17 1.66 0.20
N VAL A 61 -1.04 2.36 -0.03
CA VAL A 61 0.12 1.78 -0.74
C VAL A 61 0.70 0.59 0.02
N ILE A 62 0.87 0.71 1.34
CA ILE A 62 1.39 -0.39 2.17
C ILE A 62 0.45 -1.61 2.11
N TYR A 63 -0.87 -1.39 2.25
CA TYR A 63 -1.86 -2.47 2.21
C TYR A 63 -1.87 -3.18 0.87
N PHE A 64 -1.80 -2.42 -0.24
CA PHE A 64 -1.73 -2.97 -1.58
C PHE A 64 -0.46 -3.81 -1.79
N VAL A 65 0.71 -3.23 -1.49
CA VAL A 65 1.99 -3.91 -1.69
C VAL A 65 2.12 -5.15 -0.82
N VAL A 66 1.79 -5.06 0.47
CA VAL A 66 1.91 -6.18 1.41
C VAL A 66 0.87 -7.26 1.10
N GLY A 67 -0.36 -6.85 0.78
CA GLY A 67 -1.43 -7.77 0.41
C GLY A 67 -1.02 -8.66 -0.75
N ILE A 68 -0.58 -8.07 -1.87
CA ILE A 68 -0.20 -8.83 -3.08
C ILE A 68 1.13 -9.58 -2.88
N ARG A 69 2.14 -8.95 -2.22
CA ARG A 69 3.48 -9.56 -2.08
C ARG A 69 3.47 -10.86 -1.32
N PHE A 70 2.58 -10.99 -0.34
CA PHE A 70 2.52 -12.13 0.57
C PHE A 70 1.22 -12.95 0.44
N ASP A 71 0.48 -12.77 -0.65
CA ASP A 71 -0.80 -13.47 -0.87
C ASP A 71 -0.63 -14.99 -0.99
N GLU A 72 0.41 -15.42 -1.70
CA GLU A 72 0.72 -16.85 -1.92
C GLU A 72 1.47 -17.50 -0.75
N VAL A 73 1.82 -16.74 0.29
CA VAL A 73 2.54 -17.24 1.47
C VAL A 73 1.54 -17.51 2.59
N PHE A 74 1.58 -18.71 3.15
CA PHE A 74 0.72 -19.13 4.27
C PHE A 74 1.49 -19.18 5.58
N ILE A 75 0.81 -18.97 6.70
CA ILE A 75 1.39 -18.99 8.04
C ILE A 75 1.44 -20.44 8.54
N ALA A 76 2.63 -20.99 8.72
CA ALA A 76 2.85 -22.35 9.22
C ALA A 76 1.95 -23.38 8.51
N ASP A 77 1.35 -24.30 9.25
CA ASP A 77 0.41 -25.30 8.71
C ASP A 77 -1.06 -24.78 8.68
N THR A 78 -1.28 -23.48 8.84
CA THR A 78 -2.64 -22.91 8.86
C THR A 78 -3.05 -22.42 7.47
N PRO A 79 -4.33 -22.49 7.08
CA PRO A 79 -4.84 -21.95 5.81
C PRO A 79 -5.00 -20.42 5.86
N THR A 80 -4.01 -19.73 6.40
CA THR A 80 -4.03 -18.27 6.62
C THR A 80 -3.08 -17.59 5.65
N PRO A 81 -3.56 -16.81 4.65
CA PRO A 81 -2.69 -16.03 3.78
C PRO A 81 -1.97 -14.95 4.58
N LEU A 82 -0.65 -14.92 4.49
CA LEU A 82 0.21 -14.02 5.27
C LEU A 82 -0.03 -12.55 4.91
N GLY A 83 -0.28 -12.25 3.64
CA GLY A 83 -0.53 -10.88 3.17
C GLY A 83 -1.75 -10.26 3.83
N GLU A 84 -2.89 -10.93 3.76
CA GLU A 84 -4.13 -10.47 4.38
C GLU A 84 -4.00 -10.37 5.90
N PHE A 85 -3.34 -11.37 6.53
CA PHE A 85 -3.08 -11.37 7.97
C PHE A 85 -2.28 -10.14 8.42
N ILE A 86 -1.18 -9.82 7.73
CA ILE A 86 -0.35 -8.65 8.07
C ILE A 86 -1.12 -7.35 7.89
N VAL A 87 -1.88 -7.20 6.80
CA VAL A 87 -2.64 -5.98 6.53
C VAL A 87 -3.71 -5.75 7.57
N LEU A 88 -4.51 -6.76 7.91
CA LEU A 88 -5.53 -6.66 8.97
C LEU A 88 -4.91 -6.35 10.33
N LEU A 89 -3.75 -6.94 10.65
CA LEU A 89 -3.00 -6.62 11.86
C LEU A 89 -2.55 -5.14 11.87
N LEU A 90 -2.03 -4.63 10.75
CA LEU A 90 -1.64 -3.22 10.62
C LEU A 90 -2.84 -2.28 10.80
N ILE A 91 -4.00 -2.63 10.24
CA ILE A 91 -5.24 -1.85 10.41
C ILE A 91 -5.60 -1.72 11.90
N LEU A 92 -5.56 -2.82 12.66
CA LEU A 92 -5.84 -2.82 14.10
C LEU A 92 -4.81 -2.00 14.88
N LEU A 93 -3.52 -2.13 14.54
CA LEU A 93 -2.44 -1.35 15.18
C LEU A 93 -2.58 0.15 14.88
N PHE A 94 -2.91 0.52 13.64
CA PHE A 94 -3.11 1.92 13.28
C PHE A 94 -4.35 2.52 13.93
N ALA A 95 -5.46 1.78 14.03
CA ALA A 95 -6.64 2.21 14.74
C ALA A 95 -6.32 2.51 16.22
N GLY A 96 -5.63 1.61 16.91
CA GLY A 96 -5.20 1.83 18.31
C GLY A 96 -4.16 2.95 18.44
N GLY A 97 -3.20 3.05 17.49
CA GLY A 97 -2.20 4.11 17.46
C GLY A 97 -2.82 5.49 17.25
N MET A 98 -3.82 5.61 16.37
CA MET A 98 -4.56 6.86 16.17
C MET A 98 -5.32 7.29 17.44
N VAL A 99 -5.91 6.35 18.19
CA VAL A 99 -6.53 6.65 19.49
C VAL A 99 -5.49 7.19 20.45
N TRP A 100 -4.29 6.62 20.50
CA TRP A 100 -3.20 7.12 21.33
C TRP A 100 -2.76 8.53 20.94
N VAL A 101 -2.48 8.75 19.67
CA VAL A 101 -1.95 10.04 19.16
C VAL A 101 -2.97 11.17 19.34
N TYR A 102 -4.24 10.94 18.97
CA TYR A 102 -5.24 12.00 18.96
C TYR A 102 -5.99 12.18 20.27
N ARG A 103 -6.12 11.12 21.08
CA ARG A 103 -6.92 11.16 22.32
C ARG A 103 -6.10 10.94 23.56
N LYS A 104 -4.87 10.45 23.46
CA LYS A 104 -3.96 10.12 24.58
C LYS A 104 -4.62 9.22 25.64
N LYS A 105 -5.63 8.44 25.26
CA LYS A 105 -6.38 7.57 26.17
C LYS A 105 -5.76 6.18 26.18
N TRP A 106 -4.83 5.97 27.12
CA TRP A 106 -4.08 4.71 27.24
C TRP A 106 -4.97 3.48 27.44
N SER A 107 -6.06 3.60 28.22
CA SER A 107 -6.97 2.47 28.45
C SER A 107 -7.62 1.97 27.16
N ALA A 108 -8.11 2.88 26.31
CA ALA A 108 -8.72 2.51 25.04
C ALA A 108 -7.69 1.92 24.06
N THR A 109 -6.51 2.53 23.97
CA THR A 109 -5.41 2.02 23.13
C THR A 109 -4.98 0.62 23.56
N ARG A 110 -4.78 0.40 24.87
CA ARG A 110 -4.43 -0.90 25.43
C ARG A 110 -5.50 -1.95 25.15
N ASN A 111 -6.78 -1.59 25.28
CA ASN A 111 -7.88 -2.50 24.99
C ASN A 111 -7.92 -2.89 23.52
N ILE A 112 -7.70 -1.94 22.59
CA ILE A 112 -7.67 -2.21 21.15
C ILE A 112 -6.44 -3.03 20.80
N ILE A 113 -5.23 -2.54 21.06
CA ILE A 113 -3.98 -3.20 20.64
C ILE A 113 -3.74 -4.46 21.47
N GLY A 114 -3.72 -4.33 22.80
CA GLY A 114 -3.43 -5.45 23.70
C GLY A 114 -4.50 -6.54 23.64
N GLY A 115 -5.79 -6.14 23.59
CA GLY A 115 -6.90 -7.07 23.44
C GLY A 115 -6.85 -7.82 22.11
N SER A 116 -6.61 -7.11 21.01
CA SER A 116 -6.49 -7.75 19.68
C SER A 116 -5.30 -8.71 19.62
N LEU A 117 -4.13 -8.30 20.12
CA LEU A 117 -2.95 -9.17 20.13
C LEU A 117 -3.13 -10.40 21.01
N ALA A 118 -3.76 -10.24 22.20
CA ALA A 118 -4.03 -11.37 23.10
C ALA A 118 -4.98 -12.38 22.46
N ILE A 119 -6.06 -11.91 21.83
CA ILE A 119 -7.02 -12.79 21.15
C ILE A 119 -6.37 -13.49 19.95
N LEU A 120 -5.56 -12.78 19.15
CA LEU A 120 -4.84 -13.36 18.04
C LEU A 120 -3.82 -14.41 18.48
N LEU A 121 -3.12 -14.17 19.58
CA LEU A 121 -2.19 -15.15 20.16
C LEU A 121 -2.91 -16.42 20.58
N ILE A 122 -4.04 -16.29 21.29
CA ILE A 122 -4.86 -17.43 21.70
C ILE A 122 -5.41 -18.17 20.46
N ALA A 123 -5.91 -17.43 19.48
CA ALA A 123 -6.43 -18.02 18.24
C ALA A 123 -5.33 -18.77 17.45
N TYR A 124 -4.12 -18.22 17.41
CA TYR A 124 -2.97 -18.89 16.79
C TYR A 124 -2.62 -20.20 17.50
N LEU A 125 -2.56 -20.21 18.84
CA LEU A 125 -2.30 -21.43 19.61
C LEU A 125 -3.39 -22.49 19.40
N ILE A 126 -4.66 -22.08 19.32
CA ILE A 126 -5.77 -22.99 19.04
C ILE A 126 -5.67 -23.55 17.60
N SER A 127 -5.34 -22.68 16.64
CA SER A 127 -5.20 -23.09 15.24
C SER A 127 -4.02 -24.03 15.01
N GLU A 128 -2.93 -23.90 15.76
CA GLU A 128 -1.74 -24.74 15.66
C GLU A 128 -1.94 -26.10 16.29
N TYR A 129 -2.56 -26.16 17.51
CA TYR A 129 -2.58 -27.38 18.31
C TYR A 129 -3.89 -28.17 18.25
N TRP A 130 -5.03 -27.53 17.93
CA TRP A 130 -6.33 -28.19 18.06
C TRP A 130 -7.15 -28.24 16.77
N VAL A 131 -7.38 -27.14 16.13
CA VAL A 131 -8.24 -27.03 14.94
C VAL A 131 -7.64 -26.08 13.92
N HIS A 132 -7.24 -26.61 12.79
CA HIS A 132 -6.66 -25.82 11.70
C HIS A 132 -7.75 -24.95 11.05
N PHE A 133 -7.75 -23.64 11.36
CA PHE A 133 -8.64 -22.65 10.75
C PHE A 133 -7.88 -21.39 10.36
N SER A 134 -8.44 -20.61 9.43
CA SER A 134 -7.81 -19.36 9.02
C SER A 134 -7.98 -18.27 10.08
N LEU A 135 -6.85 -17.70 10.54
CA LEU A 135 -6.78 -16.60 11.50
C LEU A 135 -7.40 -15.32 10.95
N VAL A 136 -7.53 -15.20 9.64
CA VAL A 136 -8.17 -14.05 8.97
C VAL A 136 -9.61 -13.86 9.45
N TRP A 137 -10.38 -14.95 9.67
CA TRP A 137 -11.72 -14.83 10.19
C TRP A 137 -11.80 -14.20 11.59
N VAL A 138 -10.83 -14.54 12.44
CA VAL A 138 -10.71 -13.93 13.76
C VAL A 138 -10.39 -12.44 13.66
N GLN A 139 -9.49 -12.07 12.73
CA GLN A 139 -9.15 -10.67 12.52
C GLN A 139 -10.33 -9.86 11.95
N TRP A 140 -11.12 -10.43 11.05
CA TRP A 140 -12.36 -9.81 10.57
C TRP A 140 -13.33 -9.55 11.73
N ALA A 141 -13.54 -10.54 12.60
CA ALA A 141 -14.36 -10.38 13.79
C ALA A 141 -13.81 -9.29 14.72
N LEU A 142 -12.47 -9.26 14.93
CA LEU A 142 -11.82 -8.22 15.72
C LEU A 142 -11.98 -6.83 15.11
N CYS A 143 -11.87 -6.67 13.80
CA CYS A 143 -12.13 -5.39 13.14
C CYS A 143 -13.56 -4.90 13.39
N ILE A 144 -14.56 -5.78 13.29
CA ILE A 144 -15.95 -5.44 13.61
C ILE A 144 -16.11 -5.01 15.07
N VAL A 145 -15.51 -5.74 16.00
CA VAL A 145 -15.55 -5.42 17.45
C VAL A 145 -14.87 -4.08 17.73
N VAL A 146 -13.69 -3.83 17.15
CA VAL A 146 -12.96 -2.58 17.31
C VAL A 146 -13.74 -1.39 16.74
N ILE A 147 -14.33 -1.54 15.55
CA ILE A 147 -15.19 -0.51 14.95
C ILE A 147 -16.40 -0.22 15.87
N GLY A 148 -17.07 -1.26 16.37
CA GLY A 148 -18.18 -1.11 17.31
C GLY A 148 -17.74 -0.41 18.61
N TYR A 149 -16.58 -0.77 19.15
CA TYR A 149 -16.01 -0.13 20.35
C TYR A 149 -15.67 1.35 20.09
N LEU A 150 -15.10 1.70 18.94
CA LEU A 150 -14.81 3.08 18.56
C LEU A 150 -16.09 3.91 18.41
N ILE A 151 -17.13 3.35 17.81
CA ILE A 151 -18.45 3.99 17.69
C ILE A 151 -19.07 4.18 19.08
N TYR A 152 -19.00 3.17 19.96
CA TYR A 152 -19.45 3.30 21.35
C TYR A 152 -18.74 4.44 22.07
N LEU A 153 -17.41 4.54 21.97
CA LEU A 153 -16.64 5.64 22.56
C LEU A 153 -17.01 6.99 21.94
N ALA A 154 -17.27 7.04 20.63
CA ALA A 154 -17.71 8.26 19.95
C ALA A 154 -19.03 8.80 20.50
N LEU A 155 -19.98 7.90 20.74
CA LEU A 155 -21.29 8.25 21.31
C LEU A 155 -21.23 8.58 22.81
N SER A 156 -20.49 7.77 23.57
CA SER A 156 -20.36 7.93 25.03
C SER A 156 -19.61 9.22 25.40
N GLU A 157 -18.50 9.51 24.74
CA GLU A 157 -17.68 10.68 25.02
C GLU A 157 -18.05 11.89 24.14
N ARG A 158 -19.02 11.75 23.22
CA ARG A 158 -19.45 12.77 22.25
C ARG A 158 -18.29 13.39 21.46
N GLN A 159 -17.30 12.57 21.09
CA GLN A 159 -16.08 13.04 20.44
C GLN A 159 -16.00 12.55 18.99
N ARG A 160 -16.04 13.49 18.04
CA ARG A 160 -15.98 13.21 16.60
C ARG A 160 -14.71 12.46 16.18
N THR A 161 -13.62 12.58 16.92
CA THR A 161 -12.34 11.93 16.60
C THR A 161 -12.46 10.41 16.55
N TYR A 162 -13.18 9.79 17.49
CA TYR A 162 -13.38 8.33 17.49
C TYR A 162 -14.19 7.88 16.27
N PHE A 163 -15.18 8.69 15.87
CA PHE A 163 -15.96 8.41 14.66
C PHE A 163 -15.08 8.47 13.39
N LEU A 164 -14.18 9.46 13.31
CA LEU A 164 -13.23 9.55 12.18
C LEU A 164 -12.26 8.37 12.15
N ILE A 165 -11.77 7.89 13.31
CA ILE A 165 -10.93 6.71 13.39
C ILE A 165 -11.71 5.45 12.97
N ALA A 166 -12.97 5.31 13.39
CA ALA A 166 -13.82 4.22 12.96
C ALA A 166 -14.05 4.24 11.44
N LEU A 167 -14.31 5.43 10.87
CA LEU A 167 -14.46 5.60 9.42
C LEU A 167 -13.17 5.26 8.66
N PHE A 168 -12.01 5.67 9.17
CA PHE A 168 -10.71 5.28 8.63
C PHE A 168 -10.52 3.76 8.65
N THR A 169 -10.86 3.11 9.77
CA THR A 169 -10.75 1.65 9.91
C THR A 169 -11.67 0.93 8.92
N ILE A 170 -12.93 1.37 8.77
CA ILE A 170 -13.87 0.84 7.79
C ILE A 170 -13.33 1.03 6.37
N GLY A 171 -12.84 2.23 6.06
CA GLY A 171 -12.24 2.53 4.76
C GLY A 171 -11.02 1.68 4.44
N SER A 172 -10.15 1.42 5.43
CA SER A 172 -8.97 0.56 5.29
C SER A 172 -9.34 -0.89 5.00
N VAL A 173 -10.33 -1.43 5.72
CA VAL A 173 -10.86 -2.78 5.50
C VAL A 173 -11.53 -2.89 4.12
N GLY A 174 -12.34 -1.90 3.75
CA GLY A 174 -12.97 -1.83 2.42
C GLY A 174 -11.94 -1.70 1.30
N PHE A 175 -10.85 -0.96 1.52
CA PHE A 175 -9.76 -0.83 0.57
C PHE A 175 -9.03 -2.17 0.36
N LEU A 176 -8.72 -2.90 1.42
CA LEU A 176 -8.10 -4.23 1.32
C LEU A 176 -8.94 -5.16 0.42
N TYR A 177 -10.23 -5.25 0.68
CA TYR A 177 -11.12 -6.09 -0.10
C TYR A 177 -11.21 -5.64 -1.57
N SER A 178 -11.39 -4.32 -1.80
CA SER A 178 -11.45 -3.79 -3.16
C SER A 178 -10.12 -3.90 -3.91
N SER A 179 -9.00 -3.81 -3.21
CA SER A 179 -7.66 -3.96 -3.79
C SER A 179 -7.45 -5.36 -4.37
N ASN A 180 -7.77 -6.40 -3.61
CA ASN A 180 -7.69 -7.79 -4.07
C ASN A 180 -8.64 -8.02 -5.25
N TYR A 181 -9.89 -7.56 -5.14
CA TYR A 181 -10.86 -7.68 -6.22
C TYR A 181 -10.40 -6.98 -7.51
N VAL A 182 -9.84 -5.77 -7.40
CA VAL A 182 -9.34 -5.02 -8.56
C VAL A 182 -8.15 -5.72 -9.18
N PHE A 183 -7.23 -6.24 -8.36
CA PHE A 183 -6.05 -6.95 -8.85
C PHE A 183 -6.44 -8.21 -9.65
N ASP A 184 -7.38 -9.01 -9.12
CA ASP A 184 -7.74 -10.30 -9.72
C ASP A 184 -8.70 -10.19 -10.90
N ASN A 185 -9.63 -9.21 -10.88
CA ASN A 185 -10.76 -9.17 -11.80
C ASN A 185 -10.77 -7.96 -12.75
N VAL A 186 -10.07 -6.89 -12.42
CA VAL A 186 -10.11 -5.63 -13.19
C VAL A 186 -8.83 -5.40 -13.96
N LEU A 187 -7.67 -5.75 -13.39
CA LEU A 187 -6.40 -5.59 -14.08
C LEU A 187 -6.23 -6.65 -15.18
N GLU A 188 -5.75 -6.19 -16.34
CA GLU A 188 -5.39 -7.09 -17.43
C GLU A 188 -4.16 -7.95 -17.07
N PRO A 189 -4.04 -9.19 -17.60
CA PRO A 189 -2.95 -10.10 -17.24
C PRO A 189 -1.55 -9.48 -17.38
N HIS A 190 -1.32 -8.67 -18.42
CA HIS A 190 -0.02 -8.00 -18.59
C HIS A 190 0.28 -6.94 -17.52
N GLN A 191 -0.75 -6.31 -16.92
CA GLN A 191 -0.59 -5.36 -15.82
C GLN A 191 -0.30 -6.09 -14.50
N GLN A 192 -0.98 -7.23 -14.27
CA GLN A 192 -0.71 -8.10 -13.12
C GLN A 192 0.74 -8.60 -13.14
N VAL A 193 1.21 -9.10 -14.29
CA VAL A 193 2.61 -9.56 -14.46
C VAL A 193 3.60 -8.43 -14.16
N ARG A 194 3.38 -7.21 -14.66
CA ARG A 194 4.25 -6.06 -14.35
C ARG A 194 4.32 -5.77 -12.86
N ILE A 195 3.19 -5.80 -12.15
CA ILE A 195 3.15 -5.60 -10.69
C ILE A 195 3.88 -6.73 -9.99
N LYS A 196 3.65 -7.99 -10.36
CA LYS A 196 4.32 -9.17 -9.80
C LYS A 196 5.84 -9.12 -10.01
N VAL A 197 6.29 -8.72 -11.20
CA VAL A 197 7.73 -8.53 -11.51
C VAL A 197 8.36 -7.44 -10.65
N VAL A 198 7.69 -6.29 -10.48
CA VAL A 198 8.18 -5.20 -9.62
C VAL A 198 8.26 -5.65 -8.15
N LEU A 199 7.31 -6.46 -7.69
CA LEU A 199 7.29 -7.01 -6.34
C LEU A 199 8.23 -8.21 -6.15
N GLY A 200 8.88 -8.68 -7.23
CA GLY A 200 9.79 -9.83 -7.20
C GLY A 200 9.08 -11.16 -6.95
N LEU A 201 7.83 -11.31 -7.41
CA LEU A 201 7.04 -12.54 -7.34
C LEU A 201 7.22 -13.40 -8.58
N GLU A 202 7.46 -12.78 -9.73
CA GLU A 202 7.70 -13.46 -11.00
C GLU A 202 8.99 -12.96 -11.63
N GLU A 203 9.75 -13.86 -12.23
CA GLU A 203 10.91 -13.56 -13.07
C GLU A 203 10.48 -13.74 -14.53
N ASP A 204 10.03 -12.67 -15.15
CA ASP A 204 9.77 -12.68 -16.60
C ASP A 204 11.05 -12.31 -17.35
N LEU A 205 11.82 -13.33 -17.72
CA LEU A 205 13.09 -13.17 -18.43
C LEU A 205 12.93 -12.86 -19.91
N THR A 206 11.73 -13.02 -20.48
CA THR A 206 11.49 -12.90 -21.93
C THR A 206 10.47 -11.84 -22.32
N GLY A 207 9.63 -11.38 -21.37
CA GLY A 207 8.56 -10.40 -21.61
C GLY A 207 8.81 -9.06 -20.91
N ALA A 208 7.85 -8.62 -20.12
CA ALA A 208 7.88 -7.31 -19.45
C ALA A 208 9.07 -7.12 -18.49
N GLY A 209 9.58 -8.20 -17.91
CA GLY A 209 10.74 -8.19 -17.03
C GLY A 209 12.09 -8.23 -17.75
N TYR A 210 12.14 -8.59 -19.02
CA TYR A 210 13.39 -8.69 -19.79
C TYR A 210 14.19 -7.37 -19.75
N ASN A 211 13.54 -6.26 -20.06
CA ASN A 211 14.18 -4.94 -20.11
C ASN A 211 14.75 -4.55 -18.75
N VAL A 212 14.01 -4.80 -17.68
CA VAL A 212 14.43 -4.53 -16.30
C VAL A 212 15.61 -5.42 -15.92
N ASN A 213 15.59 -6.69 -16.29
CA ASN A 213 16.68 -7.63 -16.01
C ASN A 213 17.96 -7.25 -16.77
N GLN A 214 17.86 -6.93 -18.07
CA GLN A 214 18.99 -6.46 -18.85
C GLN A 214 19.57 -5.15 -18.33
N SER A 215 18.72 -4.24 -17.86
CA SER A 215 19.17 -3.00 -17.24
C SER A 215 19.93 -3.25 -15.93
N LYS A 216 19.46 -4.17 -15.08
CA LYS A 216 20.16 -4.59 -13.86
C LYS A 216 21.54 -5.19 -14.17
N ILE A 217 21.64 -6.03 -15.21
CA ILE A 217 22.89 -6.62 -15.65
C ILE A 217 23.84 -5.52 -16.16
N ALA A 218 23.34 -4.55 -16.94
CA ALA A 218 24.12 -3.44 -17.45
C ALA A 218 24.70 -2.60 -16.28
N ILE A 219 23.87 -2.17 -15.35
CA ILE A 219 24.24 -1.37 -14.17
C ILE A 219 25.20 -2.18 -13.28
N GLY A 220 24.86 -3.43 -12.96
CA GLY A 220 25.68 -4.29 -12.11
C GLY A 220 27.05 -4.57 -12.71
N SER A 221 27.14 -4.72 -14.03
CA SER A 221 28.43 -4.94 -14.74
C SER A 221 29.34 -3.72 -14.76
N GLY A 222 28.78 -2.51 -14.62
CA GLY A 222 29.53 -1.25 -14.56
C GLY A 222 30.04 -0.92 -13.15
N GLY A 223 29.35 -1.40 -12.11
CA GLY A 223 29.65 -1.04 -10.73
C GLY A 223 29.57 0.46 -10.48
N PHE A 224 30.30 0.96 -9.49
CA PHE A 224 30.31 2.38 -9.13
C PHE A 224 31.11 3.25 -10.11
N SER A 225 32.15 2.70 -10.73
CA SER A 225 33.09 3.46 -11.60
C SER A 225 32.70 3.39 -13.08
N GLY A 226 31.77 2.56 -13.45
CA GLY A 226 31.42 2.28 -14.84
C GLY A 226 32.56 1.53 -15.59
N LYS A 227 32.32 1.22 -16.87
CA LYS A 227 33.29 0.56 -17.75
C LYS A 227 34.10 1.54 -18.59
N GLY A 228 33.90 2.84 -18.40
CA GLY A 228 34.50 3.91 -19.18
C GLY A 228 33.72 4.28 -20.44
N PHE A 229 34.04 5.44 -21.00
CA PHE A 229 33.32 6.02 -22.13
C PHE A 229 33.24 5.05 -23.32
N LEU A 230 32.07 4.78 -23.81
CA LEU A 230 31.78 3.86 -24.92
C LEU A 230 32.25 2.40 -24.74
N ASN A 231 32.58 1.96 -23.52
CA ASN A 231 33.03 0.59 -23.24
C ASN A 231 31.94 -0.33 -22.64
N GLY A 232 30.75 0.16 -22.51
CA GLY A 232 29.59 -0.64 -22.04
C GLY A 232 29.23 -1.77 -23.03
N THR A 233 29.42 -3.01 -22.62
CA THR A 233 29.11 -4.17 -23.48
C THR A 233 27.62 -4.31 -23.74
N GLN A 234 26.78 -4.12 -22.75
CA GLN A 234 25.31 -4.23 -22.86
C GLN A 234 24.72 -3.11 -23.71
N THR A 235 25.25 -1.89 -23.59
CA THR A 235 24.81 -0.73 -24.37
C THR A 235 25.28 -0.80 -25.82
N LYS A 236 26.53 -1.21 -26.08
CA LYS A 236 27.03 -1.40 -27.46
C LYS A 236 26.27 -2.47 -28.25
N LEU A 237 25.92 -3.57 -27.60
CA LEU A 237 25.23 -4.68 -28.23
C LEU A 237 23.69 -4.48 -28.26
N LYS A 238 23.22 -3.33 -27.75
CA LYS A 238 21.77 -2.98 -27.68
C LYS A 238 20.91 -4.06 -27.02
N TYR A 239 21.44 -4.73 -26.01
CA TYR A 239 20.68 -5.70 -25.22
C TYR A 239 19.61 -5.05 -24.32
N VAL A 240 19.77 -3.76 -23.98
CA VAL A 240 18.78 -2.97 -23.25
C VAL A 240 17.97 -2.19 -24.28
N PRO A 241 16.70 -2.52 -24.53
CA PRO A 241 15.82 -1.70 -25.34
C PRO A 241 15.59 -0.34 -24.68
N GLU A 242 15.29 0.70 -25.49
CA GLU A 242 14.99 2.06 -25.01
C GLU A 242 16.02 2.60 -24.02
N GLN A 243 17.31 2.27 -24.24
CA GLN A 243 18.40 2.67 -23.34
C GLN A 243 18.62 4.20 -23.31
N ASP A 244 18.17 4.92 -24.32
CA ASP A 244 18.34 6.37 -24.45
C ASP A 244 17.19 7.16 -23.77
N THR A 245 16.13 6.49 -23.36
CA THR A 245 14.92 7.06 -22.75
C THR A 245 14.62 6.43 -21.40
N ASP A 246 14.00 5.27 -21.39
CA ASP A 246 13.47 4.63 -20.18
C ASP A 246 14.57 4.07 -19.27
N PHE A 247 15.69 3.64 -19.86
CA PHE A 247 16.81 3.02 -19.15
C PHE A 247 18.12 3.81 -19.29
N ILE A 248 18.02 5.14 -19.32
CA ILE A 248 19.16 6.04 -19.51
C ILE A 248 20.30 5.80 -18.50
N PHE A 249 19.98 5.34 -17.29
CA PHE A 249 20.97 5.05 -16.25
C PHE A 249 21.95 3.93 -16.65
N CYS A 250 21.55 3.05 -17.57
CA CYS A 250 22.41 1.98 -18.10
C CYS A 250 23.55 2.53 -18.98
N THR A 251 23.40 3.76 -19.49
CA THR A 251 24.41 4.43 -20.33
C THR A 251 25.34 5.32 -19.54
N VAL A 252 24.92 5.74 -18.34
CA VAL A 252 25.69 6.60 -17.42
C VAL A 252 26.75 5.80 -16.69
#